data_9791ac81ff586e698eaaa84a57cabb46
#
_entry.id   9791ac81ff586e698eaaa84a57cabb46
#
_cell.length_a   1.000
_cell.length_b   1.000
_cell.length_c   1.000
_cell.angle_alpha   90.00
_cell.angle_beta   90.00
_cell.angle_gamma   90.00
#
_symmetry.space_group_name_H-M   'P 1'
#
loop_
_entity.id
_entity.type
_entity.pdbx_description
1 polymer ?
#
loop_
_entity_poly.entity_id
_entity_poly.type
_entity_poly.pdbx_seq_one_letter_code
_entity_poly.pdbx_strand_id
1 'polypeptide(L)'
;MLPMPLRDGTYVAVRPQTREDRPLLADFFADLSPLSRYQRFFTGMPPRLPKRMLDALSDVDGHRHVGIVAVRDDRILGAARYLRRAESPSVADVAFTVADELHGRGLGGMLMRELQAHARRRGVTRFVFETLATNDASLTVAQSLGARLRRDGATVEGVIYIDSGADTPSRSNARAMVRRVATQRPSRNDCNSEVSARST
;
A
#
# COMPACT_ATOMS: atom_id res chain seq x y z
N MET A 1 -5.38 -1.93 -22.84
CA MET A 1 -4.58 -1.10 -21.90
C MET A 1 -3.23 -0.85 -22.56
N LEU A 2 -2.75 0.41 -22.59
CA LEU A 2 -1.44 0.71 -23.20
C LEU A 2 -0.32 0.41 -22.20
N PRO A 3 0.75 -0.27 -22.61
CA PRO A 3 1.91 -0.47 -21.78
C PRO A 3 2.60 0.87 -21.47
N MET A 4 3.06 1.02 -20.24
CA MET A 4 3.73 2.22 -19.73
C MET A 4 5.22 1.93 -19.52
N PRO A 5 6.13 2.80 -19.99
CA PRO A 5 7.56 2.61 -19.82
C PRO A 5 8.00 2.96 -18.38
N LEU A 6 8.87 2.15 -17.83
CA LEU A 6 9.67 2.45 -16.65
C LEU A 6 10.90 3.30 -17.04
N ARG A 7 11.65 3.78 -16.04
CA ARG A 7 12.84 4.63 -16.27
C ARG A 7 13.94 3.96 -17.08
N ASP A 8 14.01 2.63 -17.07
CA ASP A 8 14.98 1.82 -17.80
C ASP A 8 14.49 1.35 -19.18
N GLY A 9 13.34 1.83 -19.63
CA GLY A 9 12.71 1.43 -20.89
C GLY A 9 11.91 0.12 -20.82
N THR A 10 11.86 -0.56 -19.68
CA THR A 10 10.98 -1.72 -19.47
C THR A 10 9.52 -1.28 -19.56
N TYR A 11 8.69 -2.02 -20.30
CA TYR A 11 7.26 -1.76 -20.39
C TYR A 11 6.47 -2.67 -19.46
N VAL A 12 5.48 -2.10 -18.77
CA VAL A 12 4.51 -2.82 -17.93
C VAL A 12 3.09 -2.35 -18.24
N ALA A 13 2.13 -3.24 -18.12
CA ALA A 13 0.71 -2.87 -18.19
C ALA A 13 0.19 -2.65 -16.76
N VAL A 14 -0.37 -1.47 -16.50
CA VAL A 14 -0.97 -1.16 -15.19
C VAL A 14 -2.48 -1.24 -15.30
N ARG A 15 -3.11 -2.01 -14.44
CA ARG A 15 -4.56 -2.24 -14.45
C ARG A 15 -5.16 -2.41 -13.05
N PRO A 16 -6.48 -2.24 -12.90
CA PRO A 16 -7.15 -2.67 -11.68
C PRO A 16 -6.87 -4.15 -11.39
N GLN A 17 -6.66 -4.45 -10.11
CA GLN A 17 -6.61 -5.82 -9.61
C GLN A 17 -8.02 -6.39 -9.61
N THR A 18 -8.13 -7.67 -9.91
CA THR A 18 -9.36 -8.45 -9.80
C THR A 18 -9.18 -9.60 -8.83
N ARG A 19 -10.27 -10.32 -8.49
CA ARG A 19 -10.19 -11.51 -7.60
C ARG A 19 -9.48 -12.67 -8.28
N GLU A 20 -9.55 -12.74 -9.58
CA GLU A 20 -8.89 -13.74 -10.43
C GLU A 20 -7.36 -13.62 -10.39
N ASP A 21 -6.82 -12.46 -9.99
CA ASP A 21 -5.38 -12.25 -9.80
C ASP A 21 -4.80 -12.98 -8.57
N ARG A 22 -5.64 -13.65 -7.78
CA ARG A 22 -5.22 -14.33 -6.56
C ARG A 22 -4.01 -15.29 -6.75
N PRO A 23 -3.97 -16.16 -7.77
CA PRO A 23 -2.79 -16.99 -8.03
C PRO A 23 -1.54 -16.15 -8.34
N LEU A 24 -1.66 -15.16 -9.22
CA LEU A 24 -0.55 -14.28 -9.59
C LEU A 24 -0.03 -13.46 -8.40
N LEU A 25 -0.92 -13.05 -7.48
CA LEU A 25 -0.52 -12.39 -6.23
C LEU A 25 0.23 -13.36 -5.31
N ALA A 26 -0.18 -14.63 -5.25
CA ALA A 26 0.50 -15.63 -4.44
C ALA A 26 1.94 -15.83 -4.92
N ASP A 27 2.13 -15.96 -6.23
CA ASP A 27 3.44 -16.11 -6.85
C ASP A 27 4.28 -14.83 -6.66
N PHE A 28 3.71 -13.66 -6.89
CA PHE A 28 4.37 -12.38 -6.68
C PHE A 28 4.94 -12.23 -5.26
N PHE A 29 4.14 -12.53 -4.22
CA PHE A 29 4.63 -12.44 -2.85
C PHE A 29 5.61 -13.56 -2.48
N ALA A 30 5.53 -14.72 -3.12
CA ALA A 30 6.48 -15.81 -2.92
C ALA A 30 7.87 -15.47 -3.49
N ASP A 31 7.91 -14.75 -4.61
CA ASP A 31 9.14 -14.35 -5.31
C ASP A 31 9.88 -13.18 -4.63
N LEU A 32 9.22 -12.44 -3.72
CA LEU A 32 9.87 -11.34 -3.00
C LEU A 32 10.98 -11.84 -2.07
N SER A 33 12.03 -11.04 -1.90
CA SER A 33 13.05 -11.29 -0.89
C SER A 33 12.45 -11.28 0.54
N PRO A 34 13.12 -11.93 1.52
CA PRO A 34 12.71 -11.85 2.92
C PRO A 34 12.62 -10.40 3.42
N LEU A 35 13.52 -9.52 2.96
CA LEU A 35 13.53 -8.11 3.32
C LEU A 35 12.29 -7.39 2.78
N SER A 36 11.95 -7.56 1.51
CA SER A 36 10.78 -6.94 0.90
C SER A 36 9.48 -7.42 1.53
N ARG A 37 9.37 -8.70 1.89
CA ARG A 37 8.23 -9.21 2.67
C ARG A 37 8.17 -8.58 4.05
N TYR A 38 9.31 -8.48 4.77
CA TYR A 38 9.36 -7.85 6.08
C TYR A 38 8.96 -6.37 6.02
N GLN A 39 9.48 -5.62 5.05
CA GLN A 39 9.11 -4.21 4.83
C GLN A 39 7.62 -4.04 4.53
N ARG A 40 7.00 -5.02 3.87
CA ARG A 40 5.57 -4.98 3.51
C ARG A 40 4.65 -5.33 4.67
N PHE A 41 5.03 -6.27 5.53
CA PHE A 41 4.13 -6.85 6.54
C PHE A 41 4.55 -6.55 7.98
N PHE A 42 5.71 -5.93 8.20
CA PHE A 42 6.28 -5.60 9.51
C PHE A 42 6.55 -6.83 10.40
N THR A 43 6.54 -8.01 9.81
CA THR A 43 6.81 -9.28 10.50
C THR A 43 7.47 -10.25 9.53
N GLY A 44 8.17 -11.25 10.07
CA GLY A 44 8.75 -12.33 9.27
C GLY A 44 7.66 -13.15 8.58
N MET A 45 7.43 -12.90 7.31
CA MET A 45 6.46 -13.65 6.51
C MET A 45 7.13 -14.76 5.73
N PRO A 46 6.54 -15.98 5.69
CA PRO A 46 7.01 -17.04 4.82
C PRO A 46 6.83 -16.64 3.34
N PRO A 47 7.56 -17.27 2.40
CA PRO A 47 7.37 -17.03 0.97
C PRO A 47 5.90 -17.24 0.55
N ARG A 48 5.29 -18.32 0.98
CA ARG A 48 3.85 -18.53 0.77
C ARG A 48 3.06 -17.87 1.89
N LEU A 49 2.32 -16.83 1.54
CA LEU A 49 1.47 -16.14 2.48
C LEU A 49 0.39 -17.07 3.06
N PRO A 50 0.03 -16.92 4.35
CA PRO A 50 -1.12 -17.61 4.93
C PRO A 50 -2.39 -17.37 4.09
N LYS A 51 -3.21 -18.42 3.94
CA LYS A 51 -4.44 -18.37 3.10
C LYS A 51 -5.31 -17.15 3.43
N ARG A 52 -5.59 -16.89 4.72
CA ARG A 52 -6.39 -15.73 5.16
C ARG A 52 -5.83 -14.40 4.68
N MET A 53 -4.51 -14.24 4.72
CA MET A 53 -3.85 -13.01 4.26
C MET A 53 -3.97 -12.86 2.75
N LEU A 54 -3.71 -13.92 2.00
CA LEU A 54 -3.86 -13.89 0.55
C LEU A 54 -5.31 -13.63 0.13
N ASP A 55 -6.29 -14.23 0.82
CA ASP A 55 -7.69 -13.98 0.59
C ASP A 55 -8.04 -12.50 0.83
N ALA A 56 -7.60 -11.92 1.96
CA ALA A 56 -7.79 -10.50 2.27
C ALA A 56 -7.09 -9.56 1.26
N LEU A 57 -5.94 -9.97 0.71
CA LEU A 57 -5.24 -9.23 -0.32
C LEU A 57 -5.94 -9.30 -1.69
N SER A 58 -6.70 -10.36 -1.95
CA SER A 58 -7.38 -10.62 -3.22
C SER A 58 -8.83 -10.15 -3.24
N ASP A 59 -9.45 -9.95 -2.06
CA ASP A 59 -10.85 -9.55 -1.95
C ASP A 59 -11.05 -8.05 -2.22
N VAL A 60 -10.85 -7.68 -3.49
CA VAL A 60 -11.07 -6.32 -3.98
C VAL A 60 -12.51 -6.17 -4.48
N ASP A 61 -13.17 -5.07 -4.09
CA ASP A 61 -14.54 -4.73 -4.48
C ASP A 61 -14.61 -3.52 -5.44
N GLY A 62 -13.45 -2.93 -5.74
CA GLY A 62 -13.33 -1.75 -6.61
C GLY A 62 -13.85 -0.46 -5.98
N HIS A 63 -14.33 -0.47 -4.74
CA HIS A 63 -14.92 0.67 -4.05
C HIS A 63 -14.29 0.93 -2.67
N ARG A 64 -14.46 0.04 -1.72
CA ARG A 64 -13.87 0.12 -0.39
C ARG A 64 -12.45 -0.41 -0.39
N HIS A 65 -12.25 -1.55 -0.99
CA HIS A 65 -10.95 -2.19 -1.16
C HIS A 65 -10.57 -2.18 -2.65
N VAL A 66 -9.59 -1.40 -3.00
CA VAL A 66 -9.13 -1.23 -4.38
C VAL A 66 -7.68 -1.64 -4.49
N GLY A 67 -7.39 -2.47 -5.47
CA GLY A 67 -6.04 -2.85 -5.87
C GLY A 67 -5.74 -2.42 -7.31
N ILE A 68 -4.47 -2.13 -7.57
CA ILE A 68 -3.90 -1.90 -8.90
C ILE A 68 -2.65 -2.75 -8.99
N VAL A 69 -2.48 -3.44 -10.11
CA VAL A 69 -1.32 -4.28 -10.40
C VAL A 69 -0.60 -3.82 -11.66
N ALA A 70 0.71 -3.94 -11.64
CA ALA A 70 1.55 -3.85 -12.83
C ALA A 70 1.89 -5.27 -13.29
N VAL A 71 1.61 -5.57 -14.53
CA VAL A 71 1.78 -6.92 -15.11
C VAL A 71 2.63 -6.90 -16.36
N ARG A 72 3.39 -7.96 -16.57
CA ARG A 72 4.10 -8.27 -17.80
C ARG A 72 4.24 -9.79 -17.90
N ASP A 73 4.00 -10.35 -19.09
CA ASP A 73 4.16 -11.78 -19.37
C ASP A 73 3.43 -12.66 -18.33
N ASP A 74 2.16 -12.33 -18.05
CA ASP A 74 1.29 -12.99 -17.07
C ASP A 74 1.85 -13.03 -15.63
N ARG A 75 2.81 -12.16 -15.30
CA ARG A 75 3.35 -12.00 -13.94
C ARG A 75 3.02 -10.63 -13.38
N ILE A 76 2.67 -10.58 -12.09
CA ILE A 76 2.60 -9.33 -11.34
C ILE A 76 4.01 -8.92 -10.95
N LEU A 77 4.38 -7.70 -11.31
CA LEU A 77 5.67 -7.08 -11.00
C LEU A 77 5.57 -6.00 -9.93
N GLY A 78 4.35 -5.62 -9.58
CA GLY A 78 4.08 -4.69 -8.50
C GLY A 78 2.59 -4.60 -8.24
N ALA A 79 2.24 -4.30 -6.99
CA ALA A 79 0.87 -4.14 -6.55
C ALA A 79 0.76 -2.93 -5.60
N ALA A 80 -0.27 -2.13 -5.77
CA ALA A 80 -0.66 -1.09 -4.83
C ALA A 80 -2.13 -1.22 -4.49
N ARG A 81 -2.50 -0.84 -3.27
CA ARG A 81 -3.88 -0.93 -2.81
C ARG A 81 -4.23 0.15 -1.83
N TYR A 82 -5.51 0.47 -1.74
CA TYR A 82 -6.05 1.18 -0.60
C TYR A 82 -7.26 0.46 0.00
N LEU A 83 -7.45 0.66 1.30
CA LEU A 83 -8.64 0.23 2.04
C LEU A 83 -9.23 1.45 2.75
N ARG A 84 -10.48 1.81 2.42
CA ARG A 84 -11.19 2.93 3.07
C ARG A 84 -11.50 2.60 4.52
N ARG A 85 -11.30 3.57 5.39
CA ARG A 85 -11.70 3.47 6.80
C ARG A 85 -13.21 3.56 6.92
N ALA A 86 -13.80 2.66 7.71
CA ALA A 86 -15.25 2.62 7.89
C ALA A 86 -15.81 3.93 8.49
N GLU A 87 -15.12 4.46 9.51
CA GLU A 87 -15.53 5.69 10.23
C GLU A 87 -15.21 6.98 9.46
N SER A 88 -14.41 6.89 8.41
CA SER A 88 -13.96 8.03 7.61
C SER A 88 -13.73 7.62 6.16
N PRO A 89 -14.78 7.44 5.35
CA PRO A 89 -14.68 6.90 3.99
C PRO A 89 -13.85 7.75 3.01
N SER A 90 -13.59 9.02 3.34
CA SER A 90 -12.68 9.90 2.60
C SER A 90 -11.20 9.67 2.94
N VAL A 91 -10.91 8.81 3.92
CA VAL A 91 -9.55 8.42 4.31
C VAL A 91 -9.34 6.95 3.99
N ALA A 92 -8.21 6.60 3.40
CA ALA A 92 -7.88 5.22 3.13
C ALA A 92 -6.45 4.89 3.57
N ASP A 93 -6.28 3.70 4.14
CA ASP A 93 -4.98 3.09 4.38
C ASP A 93 -4.41 2.61 3.05
N VAL A 94 -3.16 2.93 2.76
CA VAL A 94 -2.52 2.60 1.48
C VAL A 94 -1.24 1.80 1.69
N ALA A 95 -0.97 0.90 0.76
CA ALA A 95 0.28 0.18 0.70
C ALA A 95 0.62 -0.20 -0.74
N PHE A 96 1.92 -0.33 -1.02
CA PHE A 96 2.41 -0.84 -2.29
C PHE A 96 3.60 -1.78 -2.09
N THR A 97 3.88 -2.58 -3.09
CA THR A 97 5.02 -3.51 -3.15
C THR A 97 5.46 -3.62 -4.60
N VAL A 98 6.76 -3.71 -4.83
CA VAL A 98 7.38 -3.84 -6.15
C VAL A 98 8.33 -5.04 -6.11
N ALA A 99 8.40 -5.83 -7.17
CA ALA A 99 9.35 -6.91 -7.33
C ALA A 99 10.78 -6.39 -7.17
N ASP A 100 11.63 -7.14 -6.47
CA ASP A 100 12.98 -6.69 -6.08
C ASP A 100 13.82 -6.25 -7.28
N GLU A 101 13.71 -6.96 -8.40
CA GLU A 101 14.43 -6.65 -9.65
C GLU A 101 14.00 -5.32 -10.31
N LEU A 102 12.86 -4.74 -9.89
CA LEU A 102 12.34 -3.47 -10.43
C LEU A 102 12.45 -2.31 -9.44
N HIS A 103 13.15 -2.50 -8.33
CA HIS A 103 13.41 -1.40 -7.40
C HIS A 103 14.20 -0.27 -8.10
N GLY A 104 13.93 0.98 -7.73
CA GLY A 104 14.60 2.15 -8.30
C GLY A 104 14.14 2.55 -9.71
N ARG A 105 13.34 1.73 -10.41
CA ARG A 105 12.91 1.98 -11.80
C ARG A 105 11.62 2.81 -11.93
N GLY A 106 11.09 3.32 -10.83
CA GLY A 106 9.93 4.24 -10.82
C GLY A 106 8.57 3.56 -10.75
N LEU A 107 8.51 2.22 -10.72
CA LEU A 107 7.25 1.46 -10.72
C LEU A 107 6.38 1.79 -9.50
N GLY A 108 6.96 1.88 -8.29
CA GLY A 108 6.20 2.22 -7.08
C GLY A 108 5.48 3.56 -7.19
N GLY A 109 6.19 4.58 -7.69
CA GLY A 109 5.59 5.91 -7.91
C GLY A 109 4.50 5.91 -9.00
N MET A 110 4.66 5.09 -10.04
CA MET A 110 3.66 4.91 -11.09
C MET A 110 2.39 4.29 -10.51
N LEU A 111 2.49 3.18 -9.82
CA LEU A 111 1.37 2.48 -9.17
C LEU A 111 0.62 3.40 -8.19
N MET A 112 1.36 4.16 -7.39
CA MET A 112 0.76 5.07 -6.42
C MET A 112 0.03 6.23 -7.08
N ARG A 113 0.53 6.78 -8.20
CA ARG A 113 -0.18 7.84 -8.96
C ARG A 113 -1.48 7.31 -9.58
N GLU A 114 -1.46 6.12 -10.16
CA GLU A 114 -2.67 5.48 -10.70
C GLU A 114 -3.69 5.21 -9.58
N LEU A 115 -3.23 4.74 -8.43
CA LEU A 115 -4.08 4.51 -7.26
C LEU A 115 -4.70 5.83 -6.75
N GLN A 116 -3.93 6.94 -6.71
CA GLN A 116 -4.44 8.27 -6.36
C GLN A 116 -5.50 8.76 -7.35
N ALA A 117 -5.25 8.59 -8.66
CA ALA A 117 -6.21 8.98 -9.69
C ALA A 117 -7.53 8.22 -9.54
N HIS A 118 -7.46 6.92 -9.23
CA HIS A 118 -8.63 6.10 -8.94
C HIS A 118 -9.35 6.55 -7.66
N ALA A 119 -8.62 6.79 -6.59
CA ALA A 119 -9.13 7.21 -5.29
C ALA A 119 -9.85 8.56 -5.36
N ARG A 120 -9.26 9.54 -6.10
CA ARG A 120 -9.84 10.87 -6.33
C ARG A 120 -11.21 10.78 -6.97
N ARG A 121 -11.37 9.98 -8.03
CA ARG A 121 -12.67 9.79 -8.70
C ARG A 121 -13.75 9.21 -7.80
N ARG A 122 -13.36 8.63 -6.66
CA ARG A 122 -14.25 8.00 -5.66
C ARG A 122 -14.37 8.78 -4.36
N GLY A 123 -13.89 10.02 -4.30
CA GLY A 123 -14.05 10.90 -3.14
C GLY A 123 -13.12 10.55 -1.96
N VAL A 124 -12.04 9.79 -2.18
CA VAL A 124 -10.96 9.66 -1.20
C VAL A 124 -10.09 10.91 -1.28
N THR A 125 -9.90 11.58 -0.16
CA THR A 125 -9.15 12.84 -0.06
C THR A 125 -7.78 12.67 0.58
N ARG A 126 -7.54 11.52 1.24
CA ARG A 126 -6.27 11.26 1.93
C ARG A 126 -5.93 9.78 1.90
N PHE A 127 -4.65 9.52 1.65
CA PHE A 127 -4.02 8.26 1.97
C PHE A 127 -3.23 8.39 3.27
N VAL A 128 -3.31 7.37 4.12
CA VAL A 128 -2.48 7.22 5.31
C VAL A 128 -1.70 5.92 5.20
N PHE A 129 -0.47 5.92 5.66
CA PHE A 129 0.40 4.74 5.63
C PHE A 129 1.38 4.74 6.78
N GLU A 130 1.92 3.58 7.07
CA GLU A 130 3.06 3.38 7.93
C GLU A 130 4.16 2.63 7.16
N THR A 131 5.41 2.99 7.36
CA THR A 131 6.57 2.29 6.78
C THR A 131 7.71 2.24 7.80
N LEU A 132 8.65 1.30 7.61
CA LEU A 132 9.87 1.29 8.41
C LEU A 132 10.70 2.53 8.12
N ALA A 133 11.31 3.12 9.16
CA ALA A 133 12.20 4.27 9.00
C ALA A 133 13.45 3.96 8.17
N THR A 134 13.76 2.68 7.97
CA THR A 134 14.86 2.17 7.13
C THR A 134 14.43 1.80 5.71
N ASN A 135 13.15 2.00 5.36
CA ASN A 135 12.66 1.72 4.01
C ASN A 135 12.74 2.99 3.13
N ASP A 136 13.97 3.35 2.74
CA ASP A 136 14.25 4.56 1.95
C ASP A 136 13.49 4.58 0.61
N ALA A 137 13.29 3.41 0.00
CA ALA A 137 12.55 3.31 -1.26
C ALA A 137 11.08 3.75 -1.09
N SER A 138 10.41 3.30 -0.02
CA SER A 138 9.04 3.71 0.30
C SER A 138 8.97 5.19 0.67
N LEU A 139 9.91 5.68 1.46
CA LEU A 139 9.99 7.09 1.85
C LEU A 139 10.20 8.00 0.63
N THR A 140 11.08 7.61 -0.30
CA THR A 140 11.30 8.34 -1.54
C THR A 140 10.02 8.44 -2.39
N VAL A 141 9.28 7.35 -2.54
CA VAL A 141 8.00 7.37 -3.24
C VAL A 141 7.01 8.30 -2.54
N ALA A 142 6.86 8.17 -1.22
CA ALA A 142 5.95 8.99 -0.44
C ALA A 142 6.28 10.49 -0.56
N GLN A 143 7.56 10.86 -0.44
CA GLN A 143 8.03 12.25 -0.61
C GLN A 143 7.73 12.78 -2.01
N SER A 144 7.94 11.98 -3.05
CA SER A 144 7.65 12.36 -4.44
C SER A 144 6.16 12.64 -4.69
N LEU A 145 5.29 12.15 -3.81
CA LEU A 145 3.83 12.36 -3.82
C LEU A 145 3.38 13.44 -2.83
N GLY A 146 4.32 14.21 -2.27
CA GLY A 146 4.02 15.29 -1.34
C GLY A 146 3.57 14.81 0.05
N ALA A 147 3.97 13.62 0.47
CA ALA A 147 3.61 13.08 1.77
C ALA A 147 4.11 13.98 2.92
N ARG A 148 3.27 14.17 3.93
CA ARG A 148 3.70 14.67 5.24
C ARG A 148 4.08 13.47 6.10
N LEU A 149 5.32 13.48 6.61
CA LEU A 149 5.90 12.35 7.33
C LEU A 149 6.08 12.72 8.81
N ARG A 150 5.83 11.77 9.69
CA ARG A 150 6.10 11.84 11.13
C ARG A 150 6.81 10.57 11.57
N ARG A 151 8.01 10.71 12.12
CA ARG A 151 8.74 9.56 12.67
C ARG A 151 8.14 9.14 14.01
N ASP A 152 8.00 7.84 14.22
CA ASP A 152 7.56 7.22 15.46
C ASP A 152 8.45 5.99 15.76
N GLY A 153 9.55 6.22 16.45
CA GLY A 153 10.54 5.18 16.73
C GLY A 153 11.16 4.57 15.48
N ALA A 154 10.93 3.27 15.27
CA ALA A 154 11.45 2.52 14.13
C ALA A 154 10.57 2.64 12.86
N THR A 155 9.44 3.34 12.96
CA THR A 155 8.50 3.54 11.83
C THR A 155 8.33 5.01 11.48
N VAL A 156 7.79 5.26 10.32
CA VAL A 156 7.37 6.57 9.82
C VAL A 156 5.91 6.46 9.39
N GLU A 157 5.07 7.28 10.02
CA GLU A 157 3.70 7.50 9.59
C GLU A 157 3.66 8.58 8.51
N GLY A 158 2.85 8.39 7.48
CA GLY A 158 2.72 9.35 6.41
C GLY A 158 1.27 9.63 6.02
N VAL A 159 1.05 10.86 5.55
CA VAL A 159 -0.23 11.29 4.98
C VAL A 159 0.03 11.90 3.61
N ILE A 160 -0.63 11.37 2.59
CA ILE A 160 -0.64 11.92 1.23
C ILE A 160 -2.03 12.51 1.01
N TYR A 161 -2.10 13.82 0.72
CA TYR A 161 -3.35 14.47 0.35
C TYR A 161 -3.62 14.25 -1.13
N ILE A 162 -4.85 13.89 -1.44
CA ILE A 162 -5.32 13.70 -2.81
C ILE A 162 -6.12 14.93 -3.16
N ASP A 163 -5.55 15.82 -3.97
CA ASP A 163 -6.21 17.06 -4.36
C ASP A 163 -7.52 16.76 -5.09
N SER A 164 -8.61 17.25 -4.54
CA SER A 164 -9.94 17.19 -5.16
C SER A 164 -10.13 18.24 -6.25
N GLY A 165 -9.09 18.98 -6.63
CA GLY A 165 -9.17 20.07 -7.60
C GLY A 165 -9.82 21.35 -7.07
N ALA A 166 -10.18 21.39 -5.78
CA ALA A 166 -10.66 22.59 -5.08
C ALA A 166 -10.03 22.62 -3.68
N ASP A 167 -9.40 23.74 -3.38
CA ASP A 167 -8.87 24.17 -2.09
C ASP A 167 -7.75 23.34 -1.44
N THR A 168 -6.54 23.89 -1.49
CA THR A 168 -5.42 23.54 -0.60
C THR A 168 -5.80 23.97 0.83
N PRO A 169 -6.00 23.05 1.80
CA PRO A 169 -6.30 23.45 3.18
C PRO A 169 -5.08 24.16 3.78
N SER A 170 -5.36 25.31 4.41
CA SER A 170 -4.41 26.15 5.12
C SER A 170 -3.54 25.33 6.09
N ARG A 171 -2.23 25.66 6.15
CA ARG A 171 -1.20 25.00 6.97
C ARG A 171 -1.52 24.87 8.47
N SER A 172 -2.52 25.59 9.00
CA SER A 172 -2.88 25.58 10.43
C SER A 172 -3.70 24.36 10.87
N ASN A 173 -4.54 23.78 10.01
CA ASN A 173 -5.39 22.63 10.38
C ASN A 173 -4.68 21.26 10.35
N ALA A 174 -3.49 21.19 9.77
CA ALA A 174 -2.75 19.94 9.62
C ALA A 174 -2.14 19.42 10.93
N ARG A 175 -1.76 20.32 11.86
CA ARG A 175 -1.15 19.92 13.16
C ARG A 175 -2.15 19.27 14.11
N ALA A 176 -3.39 19.72 14.12
CA ALA A 176 -4.43 19.16 15.01
C ALA A 176 -4.90 17.77 14.56
N MET A 177 -4.81 17.49 13.26
CA MET A 177 -5.37 16.29 12.65
C MET A 177 -4.42 15.08 12.68
N VAL A 178 -3.10 15.32 12.65
CA VAL A 178 -2.10 14.24 12.84
C VAL A 178 -2.22 13.67 14.27
N ARG A 179 -2.53 14.50 15.27
CA ARG A 179 -2.77 14.04 16.64
C ARG A 179 -4.01 13.14 16.78
N ARG A 180 -5.07 13.38 15.99
CA ARG A 180 -6.30 12.56 16.06
C ARG A 180 -6.15 11.18 15.41
N VAL A 181 -5.32 11.06 14.38
CA VAL A 181 -5.06 9.76 13.72
C VAL A 181 -4.24 8.83 14.62
N ALA A 182 -3.33 9.40 15.43
CA ALA A 182 -2.50 8.64 16.36
C ALA A 182 -3.26 8.04 17.56
N THR A 183 -4.46 8.55 17.88
CA THR A 183 -5.27 8.08 19.04
C THR A 183 -6.28 6.99 18.67
N GLN A 184 -6.45 6.66 17.39
CA GLN A 184 -7.36 5.60 16.95
C GLN A 184 -6.60 4.40 16.38
N ARG A 185 -5.70 3.81 17.15
CA ARG A 185 -5.15 2.50 16.86
C ARG A 185 -6.21 1.42 17.13
N PRO A 186 -6.50 0.50 16.20
CA PRO A 186 -7.05 -0.77 16.60
C PRO A 186 -6.01 -1.45 17.50
N SER A 187 -6.45 -1.96 18.65
CA SER A 187 -5.58 -2.62 19.61
C SER A 187 -4.84 -3.79 18.96
N ARG A 188 -3.52 -3.87 19.18
CA ARG A 188 -2.64 -4.95 18.70
C ARG A 188 -3.03 -6.37 19.21
N ASN A 189 -4.11 -6.50 19.95
CA ASN A 189 -4.45 -7.75 20.67
C ASN A 189 -5.20 -8.81 19.86
N ASP A 190 -5.69 -8.52 18.66
CA ASP A 190 -6.50 -9.53 17.96
C ASP A 190 -5.70 -10.54 17.12
N CYS A 191 -4.38 -10.40 17.04
CA CYS A 191 -3.55 -11.33 16.26
C CYS A 191 -2.79 -12.38 17.11
N ASN A 192 -2.79 -12.27 18.46
CA ASN A 192 -1.91 -13.10 19.30
C ASN A 192 -2.63 -14.09 20.24
N SER A 193 -3.94 -14.20 20.18
CA SER A 193 -4.70 -15.06 21.13
C SER A 193 -4.92 -16.50 20.70
N GLU A 194 -4.45 -16.93 19.51
CA GLU A 194 -4.70 -18.32 19.05
C GLU A 194 -3.45 -19.21 18.89
N VAL A 195 -2.25 -18.78 19.31
CA VAL A 195 -1.04 -19.63 19.21
C VAL A 195 -0.75 -20.43 20.48
N SER A 196 -1.46 -20.18 21.60
CA SER A 196 -1.11 -20.79 22.91
C SER A 196 -1.95 -22.00 23.34
N ALA A 197 -2.80 -22.56 22.49
CA ALA A 197 -3.70 -23.67 22.89
C ALA A 197 -3.52 -24.94 22.05
N ARG A 198 -2.28 -25.37 21.78
CA ARG A 198 -1.99 -26.78 21.37
C ARG A 198 -0.58 -27.17 21.81
N SER A 199 -0.41 -27.45 23.06
CA SER A 199 0.63 -28.35 23.60
C SER A 199 0.18 -28.80 24.99
N THR A 200 -0.59 -29.85 25.03
CA THR A 200 -0.64 -30.86 26.10
C THR A 200 -1.20 -32.13 25.46
#